data_ad839e2d1c81b7a14fb44cdc7ba6b959
#
_entry.id   ad839e2d1c81b7a14fb44cdc7ba6b959
#
_cell.length_a   1.000
_cell.length_b   1.000
_cell.length_c   1.000
_cell.angle_alpha   90.00
_cell.angle_beta   90.00
_cell.angle_gamma   90.00
#
_symmetry.space_group_name_H-M   'P 1'
#
loop_
_entity.id
_entity.type
_entity.pdbx_description
1 polymer ?
#
loop_
_entity_poly.entity_id
_entity_poly.type
_entity_poly.pdbx_seq_one_letter_code
_entity_poly.pdbx_strand_id
1 'polypeptide(L)'
;SDYSGPFLGTNYLWDRTQKQALKLLESYDYTEAYDLLEPYFQQPSANFGAIPDLLKAGKLWNQGQFEGFLSLARNSTQISSVEGRLWMAYEQAYLGVIRLKQMNTTEAMLHSYRAIEGLLYWWVADSFPDYVQERKNQYPLIKDSISNLQKYRSLKRYFTEIETRTEVKRWLLEDLLNLAIPETTNNIDFQAFWESARNTRNTFSHRLGGLAEQDVFTAWGKDITNSQQWQERILNCINLVTRKSFSTLYKASLFSQIHKQVLEAIEKQEIINYDNNK
;
A
#
# COMPACT_ATOMS: atom_id res chain seq x y z
N SER A 1 -42.55 35.54 14.07
CA SER A 1 -41.57 34.49 14.16
C SER A 1 -41.69 33.65 12.91
N ASP A 2 -40.82 33.95 11.96
CA ASP A 2 -40.78 33.24 10.69
C ASP A 2 -40.25 31.84 10.93
N TYR A 3 -41.14 30.88 10.91
CA TYR A 3 -40.81 29.46 10.82
C TYR A 3 -40.40 29.25 9.36
N SER A 4 -39.12 29.41 9.08
CA SER A 4 -38.55 28.96 7.80
C SER A 4 -38.61 27.41 7.80
N GLY A 5 -39.39 26.89 6.83
CA GLY A 5 -39.83 25.52 6.77
C GLY A 5 -38.75 24.43 6.63
N PRO A 6 -39.10 23.21 6.30
CA PRO A 6 -38.22 22.00 6.34
C PRO A 6 -36.91 22.09 5.56
N PHE A 7 -36.73 23.11 4.73
CA PHE A 7 -35.54 23.34 3.89
C PHE A 7 -34.27 23.68 4.68
N LEU A 8 -34.35 24.45 5.76
CA LEU A 8 -33.20 24.79 6.59
C LEU A 8 -32.66 23.56 7.35
N GLY A 9 -33.55 22.65 7.72
CA GLY A 9 -33.17 21.41 8.39
C GLY A 9 -32.34 20.47 7.52
N THR A 10 -32.67 20.33 6.23
CA THR A 10 -31.96 19.44 5.31
C THR A 10 -30.56 19.96 4.99
N ASN A 11 -30.42 21.26 4.74
CA ASN A 11 -29.10 21.88 4.51
C ASN A 11 -28.23 21.82 5.77
N TYR A 12 -28.80 22.04 6.93
CA TYR A 12 -28.08 21.92 8.21
C TYR A 12 -27.60 20.50 8.48
N LEU A 13 -28.43 19.50 8.20
CA LEU A 13 -28.08 18.09 8.35
C LEU A 13 -26.98 17.69 7.37
N TRP A 14 -27.04 18.15 6.12
CA TRP A 14 -25.99 17.92 5.15
C TRP A 14 -24.67 18.56 5.58
N ASP A 15 -24.66 19.83 5.97
CA ASP A 15 -23.46 20.52 6.41
C ASP A 15 -22.79 19.80 7.59
N ARG A 16 -23.58 19.32 8.53
CA ARG A 16 -23.08 18.55 9.65
C ARG A 16 -22.50 17.20 9.21
N THR A 17 -23.21 16.48 8.35
CA THR A 17 -22.80 15.18 7.82
C THR A 17 -21.52 15.32 6.99
N GLN A 18 -21.45 16.35 6.13
CA GLN A 18 -20.27 16.66 5.33
C GLN A 18 -19.03 16.90 6.21
N LYS A 19 -19.14 17.72 7.25
CA LYS A 19 -18.05 17.96 8.19
C LYS A 19 -17.62 16.69 8.93
N GLN A 20 -18.57 15.87 9.34
CA GLN A 20 -18.29 14.59 9.99
C GLN A 20 -17.60 13.61 9.03
N ALA A 21 -18.05 13.52 7.78
CA ALA A 21 -17.43 12.70 6.76
C ALA A 21 -15.98 13.13 6.47
N LEU A 22 -15.73 14.42 6.33
CA LEU A 22 -14.38 14.96 6.14
C LEU A 22 -13.47 14.62 7.34
N LYS A 23 -13.97 14.75 8.54
CA LYS A 23 -13.21 14.38 9.75
C LYS A 23 -12.86 12.90 9.80
N LEU A 24 -13.79 12.02 9.45
CA LEU A 24 -13.53 10.58 9.34
C LEU A 24 -12.46 10.29 8.29
N LEU A 25 -12.52 10.95 7.14
CA LEU A 25 -11.56 10.78 6.05
C LEU A 25 -10.18 11.37 6.37
N GLU A 26 -10.08 12.41 7.19
CA GLU A 26 -8.79 12.88 7.72
C GLU A 26 -8.07 11.80 8.53
N SER A 27 -8.82 10.90 9.16
CA SER A 27 -8.31 9.71 9.86
C SER A 27 -8.28 8.46 8.97
N TYR A 28 -8.55 8.59 7.67
CA TYR A 28 -8.60 7.50 6.69
C TYR A 28 -9.67 6.44 6.99
N ASP A 29 -10.73 6.81 7.69
CA ASP A 29 -11.84 5.92 8.01
C ASP A 29 -12.87 5.90 6.88
N TYR A 30 -12.54 5.20 5.82
CA TYR A 30 -13.37 5.09 4.62
C TYR A 30 -14.65 4.29 4.85
N THR A 31 -14.62 3.32 5.74
CA THR A 31 -15.80 2.50 6.04
C THR A 31 -16.89 3.34 6.69
N GLU A 32 -16.57 4.02 7.77
CA GLU A 32 -17.51 4.87 8.49
C GLU A 32 -17.95 6.08 7.65
N ALA A 33 -17.04 6.65 6.86
CA ALA A 33 -17.39 7.75 5.95
C ALA A 33 -18.38 7.29 4.86
N TYR A 34 -18.17 6.10 4.29
CA TYR A 34 -19.09 5.54 3.32
C TYR A 34 -20.48 5.31 3.93
N ASP A 35 -20.53 4.65 5.07
CA ASP A 35 -21.78 4.32 5.76
C ASP A 35 -22.56 5.59 6.16
N LEU A 36 -21.85 6.63 6.56
CA LEU A 36 -22.44 7.93 6.88
C LEU A 36 -23.06 8.63 5.66
N LEU A 37 -22.40 8.53 4.50
CA LEU A 37 -22.82 9.23 3.27
C LEU A 37 -23.78 8.42 2.40
N GLU A 38 -23.81 7.10 2.53
CA GLU A 38 -24.62 6.21 1.69
C GLU A 38 -26.08 6.61 1.58
N PRO A 39 -26.80 7.03 2.65
CA PRO A 39 -28.20 7.46 2.55
C PRO A 39 -28.41 8.64 1.60
N TYR A 40 -27.37 9.50 1.41
CA TYR A 40 -27.45 10.62 0.48
C TYR A 40 -27.23 10.23 -0.97
N PHE A 41 -26.50 9.14 -1.25
CA PHE A 41 -26.22 8.69 -2.63
C PHE A 41 -27.46 8.25 -3.39
N GLN A 42 -28.49 7.83 -2.68
CA GLN A 42 -29.75 7.32 -3.24
C GLN A 42 -30.80 8.41 -3.41
N GLN A 43 -30.53 9.65 -2.98
CA GLN A 43 -31.48 10.75 -3.10
C GLN A 43 -31.54 11.26 -4.55
N PRO A 44 -32.75 11.42 -5.15
CA PRO A 44 -32.86 11.85 -6.55
C PRO A 44 -32.30 13.26 -6.81
N SER A 45 -32.24 14.10 -5.79
CA SER A 45 -31.75 15.48 -5.84
C SER A 45 -30.23 15.62 -5.66
N ALA A 46 -29.54 14.52 -5.37
CA ALA A 46 -28.12 14.55 -5.09
C ALA A 46 -27.32 13.84 -6.20
N ASN A 47 -26.42 14.57 -6.84
CA ASN A 47 -25.46 14.00 -7.78
C ASN A 47 -24.08 13.98 -7.15
N PHE A 48 -23.68 12.82 -6.61
CA PHE A 48 -22.39 12.63 -6.00
C PHE A 48 -21.29 12.18 -6.98
N GLY A 49 -21.65 11.98 -8.27
CA GLY A 49 -20.68 11.59 -9.29
C GLY A 49 -19.88 10.36 -8.92
N ALA A 50 -18.56 10.47 -8.93
CA ALA A 50 -17.64 9.38 -8.62
C ALA A 50 -17.43 9.11 -7.12
N ILE A 51 -17.95 9.94 -6.22
CA ILE A 51 -17.68 9.83 -4.76
C ILE A 51 -17.99 8.45 -4.19
N PRO A 52 -19.15 7.82 -4.47
CA PRO A 52 -19.45 6.49 -3.94
C PRO A 52 -18.42 5.44 -4.33
N ASP A 53 -17.98 5.42 -5.58
CA ASP A 53 -16.98 4.46 -6.05
C ASP A 53 -15.59 4.75 -5.49
N LEU A 54 -15.22 6.01 -5.34
CA LEU A 54 -13.95 6.41 -4.73
C LEU A 54 -13.88 6.06 -3.24
N LEU A 55 -14.99 6.18 -2.53
CA LEU A 55 -15.06 5.74 -1.13
C LEU A 55 -14.96 4.21 -1.01
N LYS A 56 -15.61 3.47 -1.90
CA LYS A 56 -15.47 2.00 -1.97
C LYS A 56 -14.02 1.61 -2.30
N ALA A 57 -13.40 2.31 -3.24
CA ALA A 57 -11.99 2.12 -3.56
C ALA A 57 -11.10 2.31 -2.33
N GLY A 58 -11.32 3.36 -1.56
CA GLY A 58 -10.60 3.61 -0.30
C GLY A 58 -10.79 2.51 0.75
N LYS A 59 -12.00 1.96 0.87
CA LYS A 59 -12.27 0.80 1.74
C LYS A 59 -11.41 -0.41 1.32
N LEU A 60 -11.36 -0.71 0.03
CA LEU A 60 -10.57 -1.83 -0.50
C LEU A 60 -9.07 -1.61 -0.27
N TRP A 61 -8.60 -0.38 -0.48
CA TRP A 61 -7.20 -0.04 -0.22
C TRP A 61 -6.81 -0.24 1.25
N ASN A 62 -7.66 0.20 2.18
CA ASN A 62 -7.46 0.00 3.62
C ASN A 62 -7.38 -1.49 4.02
N GLN A 63 -8.00 -2.36 3.25
CA GLN A 63 -7.96 -3.81 3.43
C GLN A 63 -6.78 -4.48 2.72
N GLY A 64 -5.94 -3.71 2.03
CA GLY A 64 -4.84 -4.23 1.22
C GLY A 64 -5.29 -4.87 -0.09
N GLN A 65 -6.54 -4.65 -0.52
CA GLN A 65 -7.09 -5.17 -1.78
C GLN A 65 -6.81 -4.19 -2.92
N PHE A 66 -5.54 -4.05 -3.28
CA PHE A 66 -5.07 -3.00 -4.19
C PHE A 66 -5.56 -3.17 -5.64
N GLU A 67 -5.74 -4.39 -6.12
CA GLU A 67 -6.30 -4.63 -7.46
C GLU A 67 -7.75 -4.17 -7.54
N GLY A 68 -8.56 -4.49 -6.53
CA GLY A 68 -9.93 -4.01 -6.43
C GLY A 68 -10.01 -2.49 -6.30
N PHE A 69 -9.12 -1.90 -5.49
CA PHE A 69 -8.94 -0.46 -5.40
C PHE A 69 -8.66 0.16 -6.77
N LEU A 70 -7.68 -0.35 -7.49
CA LEU A 70 -7.30 0.17 -8.80
C LEU A 70 -8.42 0.06 -9.82
N SER A 71 -9.16 -1.05 -9.82
CA SER A 71 -10.28 -1.27 -10.73
C SER A 71 -11.37 -0.20 -10.56
N LEU A 72 -11.80 0.07 -9.32
CA LEU A 72 -12.77 1.12 -9.04
C LEU A 72 -12.22 2.53 -9.32
N ALA A 73 -10.97 2.79 -8.95
CA ALA A 73 -10.34 4.08 -9.16
C ALA A 73 -10.19 4.43 -10.65
N ARG A 74 -9.86 3.47 -11.51
CA ARG A 74 -9.76 3.67 -12.96
C ARG A 74 -11.09 4.02 -13.61
N ASN A 75 -12.18 3.42 -13.14
CA ASN A 75 -13.50 3.69 -13.67
C ASN A 75 -14.02 5.09 -13.29
N SER A 76 -13.46 5.67 -12.23
CA SER A 76 -13.95 6.91 -11.63
C SER A 76 -13.05 8.11 -11.85
N THR A 77 -11.81 7.91 -12.31
CA THR A 77 -10.80 8.95 -12.49
C THR A 77 -9.89 8.65 -13.70
N GLN A 78 -9.25 9.70 -14.21
CA GLN A 78 -8.21 9.59 -15.23
C GLN A 78 -6.85 9.25 -14.59
N ILE A 79 -6.71 8.05 -14.05
CA ILE A 79 -5.41 7.57 -13.56
C ILE A 79 -4.62 7.01 -14.74
N SER A 80 -3.36 7.43 -14.86
CA SER A 80 -2.42 6.86 -15.81
C SER A 80 -2.31 5.34 -15.64
N SER A 81 -2.17 4.63 -16.74
CA SER A 81 -2.01 3.16 -16.72
C SER A 81 -0.83 2.77 -15.85
N VAL A 82 -1.08 1.87 -14.89
CA VAL A 82 -0.03 1.22 -14.13
C VAL A 82 0.26 -0.11 -14.81
N GLU A 83 1.51 -0.30 -15.20
CA GLU A 83 1.96 -1.54 -15.83
C GLU A 83 2.50 -2.52 -14.78
N GLY A 84 2.08 -3.79 -14.91
CA GLY A 84 2.49 -4.85 -14.01
C GLY A 84 1.87 -4.75 -12.63
N ARG A 85 2.38 -5.55 -11.69
CA ARG A 85 1.88 -5.65 -10.31
C ARG A 85 2.82 -5.08 -9.25
N LEU A 86 4.06 -4.79 -9.61
CA LEU A 86 5.08 -4.35 -8.65
C LEU A 86 4.78 -2.98 -8.02
N TRP A 87 3.95 -2.15 -8.70
CA TRP A 87 3.48 -0.89 -8.14
C TRP A 87 2.75 -1.05 -6.80
N MET A 88 2.12 -2.20 -6.56
CA MET A 88 1.41 -2.48 -5.31
C MET A 88 2.32 -2.43 -4.08
N ALA A 89 3.64 -2.57 -4.26
CA ALA A 89 4.60 -2.39 -3.18
C ALA A 89 4.58 -0.96 -2.62
N TYR A 90 4.41 0.04 -3.47
CA TYR A 90 4.26 1.43 -3.02
C TYR A 90 2.97 1.63 -2.23
N GLU A 91 1.89 1.01 -2.65
CA GLU A 91 0.62 1.06 -1.94
C GLU A 91 0.71 0.36 -0.59
N GLN A 92 1.34 -0.81 -0.54
CA GLN A 92 1.58 -1.54 0.71
C GLN A 92 2.45 -0.72 1.67
N ALA A 93 3.50 -0.08 1.19
CA ALA A 93 4.35 0.79 1.99
C ALA A 93 3.60 2.02 2.51
N TYR A 94 2.81 2.66 1.64
CA TYR A 94 2.01 3.81 2.03
C TYR A 94 0.90 3.46 3.02
N LEU A 95 0.33 2.27 2.93
CA LEU A 95 -0.59 1.75 3.94
C LEU A 95 0.10 1.67 5.32
N GLY A 96 1.36 1.26 5.36
CA GLY A 96 2.18 1.32 6.58
C GLY A 96 2.32 2.74 7.14
N VAL A 97 2.52 3.73 6.27
CA VAL A 97 2.59 5.16 6.66
C VAL A 97 1.26 5.62 7.26
N ILE A 98 0.14 5.26 6.65
CA ILE A 98 -1.18 5.60 7.16
C ILE A 98 -1.45 4.93 8.51
N ARG A 99 -1.09 3.66 8.68
CA ARG A 99 -1.21 2.97 9.98
C ARG A 99 -0.40 3.66 11.07
N LEU A 100 0.80 4.15 10.75
CA LEU A 100 1.59 4.93 11.70
C LEU A 100 0.89 6.23 12.10
N LYS A 101 0.31 6.95 11.14
CA LYS A 101 -0.49 8.16 11.42
C LYS A 101 -1.70 7.88 12.30
N GLN A 102 -2.28 6.69 12.20
CA GLN A 102 -3.37 6.20 13.04
C GLN A 102 -2.89 5.66 14.40
N MET A 103 -1.61 5.81 14.73
CA MET A 103 -0.98 5.27 15.93
C MET A 103 -0.98 3.75 16.02
N ASN A 104 -1.15 3.05 14.89
CA ASN A 104 -1.07 1.60 14.81
C ASN A 104 0.33 1.16 14.37
N THR A 105 1.23 1.13 15.33
CA THR A 105 2.65 0.83 15.12
C THR A 105 2.90 -0.60 14.68
N THR A 106 2.12 -1.54 15.17
CA THR A 106 2.20 -2.96 14.80
C THR A 106 1.92 -3.15 13.32
N GLU A 107 0.82 -2.61 12.82
CA GLU A 107 0.48 -2.71 11.40
C GLU A 107 1.43 -1.88 10.55
N ALA A 108 1.91 -0.73 11.03
CA ALA A 108 2.93 0.05 10.33
C ALA A 108 4.19 -0.79 10.06
N MET A 109 4.65 -1.52 11.07
CA MET A 109 5.81 -2.43 10.92
C MET A 109 5.52 -3.57 9.94
N LEU A 110 4.36 -4.24 10.08
CA LEU A 110 4.00 -5.36 9.22
C LEU A 110 3.82 -4.95 7.76
N HIS A 111 3.14 -3.84 7.48
CA HIS A 111 2.92 -3.37 6.11
C HIS A 111 4.20 -2.89 5.45
N SER A 112 5.05 -2.17 6.17
CA SER A 112 6.34 -1.70 5.64
C SER A 112 7.28 -2.87 5.29
N TYR A 113 7.36 -3.87 6.16
CA TYR A 113 8.14 -5.07 5.89
C TYR A 113 7.58 -5.87 4.70
N ARG A 114 6.27 -6.09 4.69
CA ARG A 114 5.56 -6.82 3.61
C ARG A 114 5.72 -6.14 2.26
N ALA A 115 5.80 -4.81 2.22
CA ALA A 115 5.99 -4.07 0.98
C ALA A 115 7.25 -4.52 0.23
N ILE A 116 8.34 -4.76 0.95
CA ILE A 116 9.60 -5.19 0.34
C ILE A 116 9.65 -6.70 0.18
N GLU A 117 9.29 -7.47 1.18
CA GLU A 117 9.27 -8.93 1.08
C GLU A 117 8.36 -9.41 -0.05
N GLY A 118 7.13 -8.92 -0.11
CA GLY A 118 6.17 -9.26 -1.16
C GLY A 118 6.63 -8.80 -2.55
N LEU A 119 7.21 -7.60 -2.63
CA LEU A 119 7.81 -7.10 -3.86
C LEU A 119 8.88 -8.04 -4.41
N LEU A 120 9.77 -8.51 -3.54
CA LEU A 120 10.88 -9.37 -3.97
C LEU A 120 10.39 -10.72 -4.50
N TYR A 121 9.36 -11.30 -3.89
CA TYR A 121 8.77 -12.56 -4.39
C TYR A 121 8.06 -12.38 -5.73
N TRP A 122 7.36 -11.28 -5.93
CA TRP A 122 6.76 -10.97 -7.22
C TRP A 122 7.81 -10.63 -8.28
N TRP A 123 8.82 -9.88 -7.89
CA TRP A 123 9.94 -9.57 -8.77
C TRP A 123 10.65 -10.83 -9.29
N VAL A 124 10.91 -11.80 -8.41
CA VAL A 124 11.52 -13.08 -8.78
C VAL A 124 10.67 -13.81 -9.82
N ALA A 125 9.37 -13.93 -9.58
CA ALA A 125 8.46 -14.61 -10.49
C ALA A 125 8.34 -13.89 -11.84
N ASP A 126 8.22 -12.57 -11.81
CA ASP A 126 8.08 -11.77 -13.02
C ASP A 126 9.39 -11.68 -13.84
N SER A 127 10.54 -11.69 -13.16
CA SER A 127 11.86 -11.58 -13.80
C SER A 127 12.39 -12.92 -14.35
N PHE A 128 11.95 -14.03 -13.78
CA PHE A 128 12.43 -15.38 -14.14
C PHE A 128 11.27 -16.34 -14.41
N PRO A 129 10.35 -16.02 -15.35
CA PRO A 129 9.15 -16.82 -15.58
C PRO A 129 9.43 -18.25 -16.04
N ASP A 130 10.54 -18.46 -16.72
CA ASP A 130 10.93 -19.81 -17.20
C ASP A 130 11.53 -20.69 -16.10
N TYR A 131 11.97 -20.09 -14.99
CA TYR A 131 12.66 -20.78 -13.90
C TYR A 131 11.88 -20.80 -12.60
N VAL A 132 10.99 -19.86 -12.37
CA VAL A 132 10.29 -19.66 -11.10
C VAL A 132 8.81 -20.00 -11.24
N GLN A 133 8.34 -20.85 -10.32
CA GLN A 133 6.93 -21.18 -10.17
C GLN A 133 6.39 -20.52 -8.89
N GLU A 134 5.42 -19.62 -9.03
CA GLU A 134 4.69 -19.09 -7.88
C GLU A 134 3.83 -20.17 -7.23
N ARG A 135 3.70 -20.10 -5.91
CA ARG A 135 2.82 -20.95 -5.15
C ARG A 135 2.01 -20.12 -4.15
N LYS A 136 0.72 -20.41 -4.07
CA LYS A 136 -0.15 -19.69 -3.13
C LYS A 136 0.25 -20.00 -1.68
N ASN A 137 0.52 -18.94 -0.91
CA ASN A 137 0.88 -19.02 0.52
C ASN A 137 2.14 -19.84 0.85
N GLN A 138 3.04 -20.01 -0.14
CA GLN A 138 4.32 -20.72 0.04
C GLN A 138 5.43 -19.95 -0.68
N TYR A 139 6.68 -20.27 -0.32
CA TYR A 139 7.82 -19.74 -1.08
C TYR A 139 7.76 -20.21 -2.54
N PRO A 140 8.09 -19.37 -3.52
CA PRO A 140 8.21 -19.80 -4.89
C PRO A 140 9.24 -20.93 -5.04
N LEU A 141 9.06 -21.77 -6.03
CA LEU A 141 10.06 -22.78 -6.41
C LEU A 141 10.89 -22.25 -7.59
N ILE A 142 12.21 -22.47 -7.53
CA ILE A 142 13.12 -22.13 -8.63
C ILE A 142 13.81 -23.40 -9.13
N LYS A 143 13.94 -23.52 -10.46
CA LYS A 143 14.63 -24.64 -11.11
C LYS A 143 16.15 -24.48 -11.03
N ASP A 144 16.86 -25.59 -10.88
CA ASP A 144 18.33 -25.67 -10.89
C ASP A 144 18.95 -25.20 -12.22
N SER A 145 18.19 -25.34 -13.31
CA SER A 145 18.62 -24.90 -14.65
C SER A 145 18.96 -23.41 -14.75
N ILE A 146 18.50 -22.55 -13.80
CA ILE A 146 18.94 -21.16 -13.75
C ILE A 146 20.45 -21.06 -13.58
N SER A 147 21.08 -22.00 -12.88
CA SER A 147 22.53 -22.02 -12.68
C SER A 147 23.34 -22.37 -13.93
N ASN A 148 22.68 -22.81 -15.02
CA ASN A 148 23.30 -22.97 -16.34
C ASN A 148 23.56 -21.62 -17.02
N LEU A 149 22.87 -20.56 -16.62
CA LEU A 149 23.16 -19.21 -17.06
C LEU A 149 24.43 -18.73 -16.35
N GLN A 150 25.38 -18.19 -17.12
CA GLN A 150 26.68 -17.79 -16.58
C GLN A 150 26.55 -16.80 -15.43
N LYS A 151 25.66 -15.83 -15.54
CA LYS A 151 25.41 -14.81 -14.51
C LYS A 151 24.97 -15.41 -13.19
N TYR A 152 24.25 -16.54 -13.21
CA TYR A 152 23.64 -17.17 -12.03
C TYR A 152 24.30 -18.50 -11.64
N ARG A 153 25.50 -18.79 -12.18
CA ARG A 153 26.21 -20.05 -11.93
C ARG A 153 26.47 -20.30 -10.44
N SER A 154 26.75 -19.27 -9.65
CA SER A 154 27.01 -19.37 -8.22
C SER A 154 25.81 -19.87 -7.41
N LEU A 155 24.60 -19.81 -7.96
CA LEU A 155 23.38 -20.31 -7.32
C LEU A 155 23.33 -21.84 -7.29
N LYS A 156 24.19 -22.54 -8.02
CA LYS A 156 24.25 -24.01 -8.03
C LYS A 156 24.39 -24.60 -6.62
N ARG A 157 25.05 -23.91 -5.71
CA ARG A 157 25.22 -24.32 -4.29
C ARG A 157 23.90 -24.53 -3.52
N TYR A 158 22.79 -23.96 -3.99
CA TYR A 158 21.47 -24.12 -3.36
C TYR A 158 20.73 -25.36 -3.82
N PHE A 159 21.23 -26.06 -4.83
CA PHE A 159 20.60 -27.24 -5.40
C PHE A 159 21.42 -28.49 -5.06
N THR A 160 20.69 -29.58 -4.79
CA THR A 160 21.28 -30.90 -4.62
C THR A 160 21.31 -31.65 -5.96
N GLU A 161 22.10 -32.71 -6.05
CA GLU A 161 22.14 -33.55 -7.27
C GLU A 161 20.80 -34.23 -7.58
N ILE A 162 19.94 -34.40 -6.58
CA ILE A 162 18.66 -35.09 -6.70
C ILE A 162 17.49 -34.14 -6.88
N GLU A 163 17.56 -32.95 -6.30
CA GLU A 163 16.48 -31.97 -6.33
C GLU A 163 16.71 -30.95 -7.45
N THR A 164 15.87 -31.01 -8.49
CA THR A 164 15.89 -30.07 -9.62
C THR A 164 15.22 -28.74 -9.32
N ARG A 165 14.58 -28.61 -8.15
CA ARG A 165 13.89 -27.40 -7.70
C ARG A 165 14.14 -27.17 -6.22
N THR A 166 14.22 -25.91 -5.81
CA THR A 166 14.31 -25.52 -4.41
C THR A 166 13.43 -24.29 -4.12
N GLU A 167 13.11 -24.09 -2.85
CA GLU A 167 12.35 -22.92 -2.42
C GLU A 167 13.22 -21.66 -2.42
N VAL A 168 12.66 -20.57 -2.94
CA VAL A 168 13.32 -19.25 -2.93
C VAL A 168 13.18 -18.66 -1.52
N LYS A 169 14.01 -19.13 -0.60
CA LYS A 169 14.12 -18.58 0.76
C LYS A 169 15.13 -17.43 0.81
N ARG A 170 15.25 -16.80 1.97
CA ARG A 170 16.02 -15.58 2.16
C ARG A 170 17.40 -15.56 1.47
N TRP A 171 18.24 -16.53 1.76
CA TRP A 171 19.64 -16.50 1.26
C TRP A 171 19.72 -16.61 -0.26
N LEU A 172 18.92 -17.48 -0.84
CA LEU A 172 18.81 -17.62 -2.29
C LEU A 172 18.20 -16.36 -2.92
N LEU A 173 17.17 -15.79 -2.31
CA LEU A 173 16.54 -14.57 -2.78
C LEU A 173 17.51 -13.39 -2.76
N GLU A 174 18.27 -13.22 -1.68
CA GLU A 174 19.28 -12.17 -1.55
C GLU A 174 20.38 -12.29 -2.60
N ASP A 175 20.93 -13.50 -2.77
CA ASP A 175 21.96 -13.75 -3.79
C ASP A 175 21.45 -13.53 -5.20
N LEU A 176 20.25 -14.00 -5.49
CA LEU A 176 19.61 -13.80 -6.80
C LEU A 176 19.38 -12.31 -7.07
N LEU A 177 18.89 -11.57 -6.09
CA LEU A 177 18.70 -10.12 -6.17
C LEU A 177 20.01 -9.41 -6.45
N ASN A 178 21.05 -9.71 -5.68
CA ASN A 178 22.37 -9.08 -5.83
C ASN A 178 23.04 -9.39 -7.17
N LEU A 179 22.81 -10.58 -7.71
CA LEU A 179 23.28 -10.93 -9.05
C LEU A 179 22.51 -10.21 -10.17
N ALA A 180 21.18 -10.12 -10.01
CA ALA A 180 20.31 -9.53 -11.02
C ALA A 180 20.36 -7.99 -10.98
N ILE A 181 20.43 -7.41 -9.80
CA ILE A 181 20.48 -5.97 -9.55
C ILE A 181 21.70 -5.68 -8.67
N PRO A 182 22.90 -5.55 -9.26
CA PRO A 182 24.13 -5.39 -8.49
C PRO A 182 24.15 -4.20 -7.52
N GLU A 183 23.35 -3.16 -7.80
CA GLU A 183 23.19 -1.97 -6.95
C GLU A 183 22.60 -2.29 -5.58
N THR A 184 21.95 -3.45 -5.40
CA THR A 184 21.48 -3.90 -4.09
C THR A 184 22.58 -4.47 -3.20
N THR A 185 23.69 -4.88 -3.80
CA THR A 185 24.87 -5.42 -3.07
C THR A 185 25.51 -4.34 -2.24
N ASN A 186 25.71 -4.59 -0.94
CA ASN A 186 26.22 -3.62 0.02
C ASN A 186 25.40 -2.32 0.12
N ASN A 187 24.17 -2.33 -0.35
CA ASN A 187 23.27 -1.20 -0.22
C ASN A 187 22.77 -1.09 1.22
N ILE A 188 22.91 0.09 1.82
CA ILE A 188 22.56 0.31 3.23
C ILE A 188 21.07 0.06 3.50
N ASP A 189 20.19 0.40 2.56
CA ASP A 189 18.74 0.25 2.73
C ASP A 189 18.34 -1.23 2.69
N PHE A 190 18.90 -2.02 1.76
CA PHE A 190 18.69 -3.46 1.70
C PHE A 190 19.36 -4.22 2.85
N GLN A 191 20.52 -3.79 3.32
CA GLN A 191 21.11 -4.37 4.52
C GLN A 191 20.21 -4.20 5.74
N ALA A 192 19.62 -3.02 5.90
CA ALA A 192 18.66 -2.76 6.97
C ALA A 192 17.41 -3.66 6.85
N PHE A 193 16.91 -3.91 5.64
CA PHE A 193 15.82 -4.83 5.40
C PHE A 193 16.18 -6.27 5.81
N TRP A 194 17.30 -6.79 5.31
CA TRP A 194 17.70 -8.18 5.55
C TRP A 194 18.05 -8.48 7.00
N GLU A 195 18.74 -7.56 7.67
CA GLU A 195 19.34 -7.81 8.97
C GLU A 195 18.51 -7.23 10.11
N SER A 196 18.03 -6.02 9.99
CA SER A 196 17.36 -5.30 11.07
C SER A 196 15.83 -5.47 11.05
N ALA A 197 15.18 -5.07 9.98
CA ALA A 197 13.73 -5.09 9.89
C ALA A 197 13.15 -6.52 9.99
N ARG A 198 13.79 -7.49 9.35
CA ARG A 198 13.40 -8.89 9.41
C ARG A 198 13.50 -9.46 10.83
N ASN A 199 14.58 -9.16 11.53
CA ASN A 199 14.76 -9.61 12.91
C ASN A 199 13.72 -9.01 13.85
N THR A 200 13.44 -7.73 13.72
CA THR A 200 12.41 -7.05 14.52
C THR A 200 11.03 -7.65 14.25
N ARG A 201 10.66 -7.88 12.99
CA ARG A 201 9.40 -8.52 12.63
C ARG A 201 9.28 -9.91 13.24
N ASN A 202 10.33 -10.74 13.13
CA ASN A 202 10.33 -12.08 13.67
C ASN A 202 10.23 -12.08 15.21
N THR A 203 11.00 -11.23 15.87
CA THR A 203 11.00 -11.13 17.33
C THR A 203 9.66 -10.61 17.85
N PHE A 204 9.07 -9.62 17.17
CA PHE A 204 7.81 -9.00 17.57
C PHE A 204 6.65 -10.00 17.53
N SER A 205 6.59 -10.89 16.55
CA SER A 205 5.52 -11.89 16.42
C SER A 205 5.44 -12.89 17.59
N HIS A 206 6.47 -12.93 18.44
CA HIS A 206 6.55 -13.84 19.60
C HIS A 206 6.45 -13.12 20.95
N ARG A 207 6.17 -11.81 20.97
CA ARG A 207 6.09 -11.02 22.21
C ARG A 207 4.67 -10.56 22.48
N LEU A 208 4.34 -10.47 23.76
CA LEU A 208 3.14 -9.78 24.23
C LEU A 208 3.39 -8.27 24.18
N GLY A 209 2.36 -7.52 23.83
CA GLY A 209 2.42 -6.06 23.75
C GLY A 209 2.70 -5.54 22.35
N GLY A 210 2.73 -4.24 22.20
CA GLY A 210 2.94 -3.53 20.94
C GLY A 210 4.36 -3.00 20.78
N LEU A 211 4.60 -2.35 19.66
CA LEU A 211 5.82 -1.60 19.37
C LEU A 211 5.61 -0.12 19.73
N ALA A 212 6.61 0.52 20.33
CA ALA A 212 6.67 1.97 20.36
C ALA A 212 6.96 2.51 18.95
N GLU A 213 6.59 3.76 18.67
CA GLU A 213 6.87 4.40 17.39
C GLU A 213 8.37 4.37 17.06
N GLN A 214 9.20 4.65 18.04
CA GLN A 214 10.66 4.59 17.90
C GLN A 214 11.18 3.20 17.51
N ASP A 215 10.54 2.13 17.97
CA ASP A 215 10.90 0.75 17.62
C ASP A 215 10.60 0.46 16.14
N VAL A 216 9.54 1.04 15.58
CA VAL A 216 9.24 0.95 14.14
C VAL A 216 10.35 1.57 13.31
N PHE A 217 10.88 2.69 13.73
CA PHE A 217 11.99 3.37 13.03
C PHE A 217 13.31 2.61 13.17
N THR A 218 13.70 2.29 14.39
CA THR A 218 14.97 1.60 14.65
C THR A 218 15.01 0.17 14.11
N ALA A 219 13.85 -0.44 13.88
CA ALA A 219 13.75 -1.72 13.16
C ALA A 219 14.41 -1.66 11.76
N TRP A 220 14.43 -0.50 11.14
CA TRP A 220 15.02 -0.26 9.82
C TRP A 220 16.46 0.29 9.88
N GLY A 221 17.06 0.26 11.04
CA GLY A 221 18.43 0.70 11.27
C GLY A 221 18.52 1.69 12.43
N LYS A 222 19.65 1.64 13.15
CA LYS A 222 19.87 2.52 14.31
C LYS A 222 19.97 4.00 13.95
N ASP A 223 20.25 4.29 12.69
CA ASP A 223 20.31 5.64 12.12
C ASP A 223 18.93 6.23 11.78
N ILE A 224 17.88 5.41 11.80
CA ILE A 224 16.52 5.86 11.54
C ILE A 224 15.85 6.33 12.83
N THR A 225 15.53 7.63 12.90
CA THR A 225 15.02 8.28 14.11
C THR A 225 13.68 8.98 13.92
N ASN A 226 13.19 9.10 12.69
CA ASN A 226 11.93 9.77 12.38
C ASN A 226 11.20 9.12 11.20
N SER A 227 9.95 9.48 11.04
CA SER A 227 9.08 8.95 9.99
C SER A 227 9.60 9.22 8.58
N GLN A 228 10.16 10.40 8.31
CA GLN A 228 10.67 10.74 6.99
C GLN A 228 11.83 9.82 6.58
N GLN A 229 12.80 9.62 7.45
CA GLN A 229 13.94 8.72 7.20
C GLN A 229 13.48 7.28 7.00
N TRP A 230 12.51 6.83 7.79
CA TRP A 230 11.90 5.51 7.68
C TRP A 230 11.23 5.32 6.32
N GLN A 231 10.42 6.30 5.88
CA GLN A 231 9.77 6.26 4.58
C GLN A 231 10.78 6.27 3.43
N GLU A 232 11.83 7.09 3.51
CA GLU A 232 12.89 7.17 2.50
C GLU A 232 13.63 5.83 2.34
N ARG A 233 13.95 5.15 3.45
CA ARG A 233 14.60 3.84 3.40
C ARG A 233 13.78 2.80 2.69
N ILE A 234 12.49 2.72 3.02
CA ILE A 234 11.55 1.80 2.37
C ILE A 234 11.41 2.15 0.88
N LEU A 235 11.24 3.42 0.57
CA LEU A 235 11.12 3.91 -0.80
C LEU A 235 12.36 3.56 -1.65
N ASN A 236 13.55 3.75 -1.09
CA ASN A 236 14.81 3.44 -1.78
C ASN A 236 14.89 1.96 -2.17
N CYS A 237 14.50 1.06 -1.27
CA CYS A 237 14.42 -0.37 -1.57
C CYS A 237 13.45 -0.65 -2.73
N ILE A 238 12.26 -0.09 -2.69
CA ILE A 238 11.24 -0.33 -3.72
C ILE A 238 11.69 0.25 -5.06
N ASN A 239 12.21 1.47 -5.08
CA ASN A 239 12.70 2.11 -6.30
C ASN A 239 13.80 1.31 -7.00
N LEU A 240 14.75 0.73 -6.25
CA LEU A 240 15.81 -0.10 -6.82
C LEU A 240 15.25 -1.31 -7.58
N VAL A 241 14.29 -2.00 -7.00
CA VAL A 241 13.70 -3.22 -7.59
C VAL A 241 12.78 -2.89 -8.76
N THR A 242 11.96 -1.85 -8.64
CA THR A 242 11.01 -1.43 -9.68
C THR A 242 11.67 -0.61 -10.79
N ARG A 243 12.89 -0.16 -10.58
CA ARG A 243 13.62 0.77 -11.47
C ARG A 243 12.87 2.08 -11.71
N LYS A 244 12.22 2.57 -10.65
CA LYS A 244 11.56 3.87 -10.59
C LYS A 244 12.36 4.84 -9.72
N SER A 245 12.01 6.11 -9.81
CA SER A 245 12.71 7.19 -9.10
C SER A 245 11.74 8.14 -8.40
N PHE A 246 10.72 7.60 -7.76
CA PHE A 246 9.81 8.44 -6.96
C PHE A 246 10.56 9.10 -5.80
N SER A 247 10.25 10.36 -5.54
CA SER A 247 10.90 11.14 -4.50
C SER A 247 10.29 10.93 -3.11
N THR A 248 9.03 10.48 -3.03
CA THR A 248 8.32 10.17 -1.78
C THR A 248 7.34 9.03 -1.98
N LEU A 249 7.01 8.31 -0.91
CA LEU A 249 5.93 7.31 -0.94
C LEU A 249 4.57 7.95 -1.26
N TYR A 250 4.34 9.17 -0.78
CA TYR A 250 3.14 9.94 -1.12
C TYR A 250 2.97 10.13 -2.62
N LYS A 251 4.03 10.52 -3.33
CA LYS A 251 4.01 10.70 -4.79
C LYS A 251 3.90 9.38 -5.56
N ALA A 252 4.43 8.31 -5.00
CA ALA A 252 4.37 6.97 -5.61
C ALA A 252 2.99 6.31 -5.44
N SER A 253 2.25 6.66 -4.39
CA SER A 253 0.94 6.07 -4.09
C SER A 253 -0.17 6.66 -4.95
N LEU A 254 -0.92 5.80 -5.63
CA LEU A 254 -2.16 6.19 -6.33
C LEU A 254 -3.25 6.58 -5.32
N PHE A 255 -3.30 5.88 -4.20
CA PHE A 255 -4.27 6.18 -3.15
C PHE A 255 -4.13 7.61 -2.60
N SER A 256 -2.92 8.14 -2.47
CA SER A 256 -2.72 9.52 -2.01
C SER A 256 -3.44 10.54 -2.91
N GLN A 257 -3.43 10.31 -4.22
CA GLN A 257 -4.12 11.14 -5.20
C GLN A 257 -5.64 10.97 -5.11
N ILE A 258 -6.12 9.75 -4.97
CA ILE A 258 -7.55 9.45 -4.80
C ILE A 258 -8.06 10.07 -3.51
N HIS A 259 -7.33 9.94 -2.42
CA HIS A 259 -7.70 10.52 -1.13
C HIS A 259 -7.87 12.04 -1.21
N LYS A 260 -6.93 12.72 -1.85
CA LYS A 260 -7.03 14.16 -2.10
C LYS A 260 -8.28 14.53 -2.92
N GLN A 261 -8.55 13.77 -3.98
CA GLN A 261 -9.73 13.99 -4.84
C GLN A 261 -11.04 13.78 -4.07
N VAL A 262 -11.10 12.73 -3.22
CA VAL A 262 -12.27 12.47 -2.39
C VAL A 262 -12.54 13.61 -1.42
N LEU A 263 -11.52 14.10 -0.72
CA LEU A 263 -11.66 15.22 0.21
C LEU A 263 -12.16 16.47 -0.51
N GLU A 264 -11.56 16.84 -1.65
CA GLU A 264 -11.96 18.00 -2.45
C GLU A 264 -13.39 17.84 -2.98
N ALA A 265 -13.76 16.65 -3.46
CA ALA A 265 -15.08 16.40 -4.01
C ALA A 265 -16.18 16.49 -2.94
N ILE A 266 -15.95 15.94 -1.75
CA ILE A 266 -16.91 16.01 -0.64
C ILE A 266 -17.03 17.44 -0.12
N GLU A 267 -15.92 18.17 -0.02
CA GLU A 267 -15.93 19.56 0.42
C GLU A 267 -16.75 20.48 -0.50
N LYS A 268 -16.70 20.24 -1.81
CA LYS A 268 -17.43 20.97 -2.83
C LYS A 268 -18.87 20.51 -3.04
N GLN A 269 -19.23 19.34 -2.49
CA GLN A 269 -20.56 18.75 -2.70
C GLN A 269 -21.64 19.60 -2.05
N GLU A 270 -22.64 19.95 -2.84
CA GLU A 270 -23.84 20.65 -2.41
C GLU A 270 -25.07 19.73 -2.63
N ILE A 271 -26.06 19.83 -1.74
CA ILE A 271 -27.36 19.24 -1.97
C ILE A 271 -28.26 20.31 -2.57
N ILE A 272 -28.65 20.14 -3.83
CA ILE A 272 -29.55 21.04 -4.54
C ILE A 272 -30.99 20.58 -4.27
N ASN A 273 -31.77 21.40 -3.57
CA ASN A 273 -33.21 21.18 -3.41
C ASN A 273 -33.95 21.62 -4.67
N TYR A 274 -34.44 20.65 -5.42
CA TYR A 274 -35.21 20.90 -6.66
C TYR A 274 -36.66 21.37 -6.43
N ASP A 275 -37.08 21.73 -5.22
CA ASP A 275 -38.48 22.05 -4.92
C ASP A 275 -38.88 23.52 -5.05
N ASN A 276 -38.27 24.28 -5.94
CA ASN A 276 -38.68 25.66 -6.19
C ASN A 276 -39.19 25.92 -7.62
N ASN A 277 -39.95 24.98 -8.22
CA ASN A 277 -40.73 25.29 -9.41
C ASN A 277 -41.95 24.39 -9.47
N LYS A 278 -42.95 24.68 -8.63
CA LYS A 278 -44.37 24.46 -8.94
C LYS A 278 -45.22 25.51 -8.21
#